data_730502071e52148c0552dea2d014d648
#
_entry.id   730502071e52148c0552dea2d014d648
#
_cell.length_a   1.000
_cell.length_b   1.000
_cell.length_c   1.000
_cell.angle_alpha   90.00
_cell.angle_beta   90.00
_cell.angle_gamma   90.00
#
_symmetry.space_group_name_H-M   'P 1'
#
loop_
_entity.id
_entity.type
_entity.pdbx_description
1 polymer ?
#
loop_
_entity_poly.entity_id
_entity_poly.type
_entity_poly.pdbx_seq_one_letter_code
_entity_poly.pdbx_strand_id
1 'polypeptide(L)'
;MNKKKIFVFSIAFFFLLWKFFSLVIDSPLVLPSPESVAADFFSLAVEKNFLKSLAFTFFRVFCAFFISSFLGILFGFLCTKFSVLKFFFELPLTFIRSVPLVSVILIVLFWLGSDSVPVFAAVLLSFPVMFTSAFSGFSFEDKKMENVCRIFKITEMQKFLFLKIPYAKEFLKDAMENSCGMIWKAVAAAEVLSVPKFALGSQLQNFQVVLEISKVFAVTIFIVLLGFLSEKILLIFFFALKKFYKNFINFYFQSDFFKLPHLSLEKEFFVELKNFCIEHDGKFIFKNYSENFDQKKITSIVAPSGSGKTTLLDFVSENFSSVSYSMQTPNLFLNLSVFQNVQLPLLNIFGRKKSFEITQNILNSFGLNGKEESSVEKISGGERQRVSLARAVVFPSGILLLDESFQFLDFSVKKKCIEFILERQKENPRTVIFAANEIKEAVSLSDKIIFYSSSPMLPLKSFLVSAEDKKNPAVLEKEILALLLSF
;
A
#
# COMPACT_ATOMS: atom_id res chain seq x y z
N MET A 1 -12.24 -13.69 -29.34
CA MET A 1 -13.69 -13.54 -29.14
C MET A 1 -13.92 -12.46 -28.07
N ASN A 2 -14.84 -11.51 -28.29
CA ASN A 2 -15.04 -10.37 -27.38
C ASN A 2 -15.60 -10.87 -26.04
N LYS A 3 -14.99 -10.48 -24.88
CA LYS A 3 -15.43 -10.92 -23.53
C LYS A 3 -16.93 -10.82 -23.30
N LYS A 4 -17.59 -9.77 -23.86
CA LYS A 4 -19.05 -9.59 -23.80
C LYS A 4 -19.82 -10.69 -24.54
N LYS A 5 -19.32 -11.15 -25.71
CA LYS A 5 -19.97 -12.23 -26.47
C LYS A 5 -19.85 -13.56 -25.75
N ILE A 6 -18.70 -13.84 -25.12
CA ILE A 6 -18.51 -15.06 -24.31
C ILE A 6 -19.49 -15.08 -23.13
N PHE A 7 -19.64 -13.97 -22.43
CA PHE A 7 -20.54 -13.84 -21.28
C PHE A 7 -21.99 -14.07 -21.66
N VAL A 8 -22.47 -13.44 -22.76
CA VAL A 8 -23.84 -13.66 -23.28
C VAL A 8 -24.05 -15.11 -23.69
N PHE A 9 -23.07 -15.70 -24.38
CA PHE A 9 -23.14 -17.12 -24.76
C PHE A 9 -23.22 -18.05 -23.56
N SER A 10 -22.44 -17.79 -22.50
CA SER A 10 -22.48 -18.58 -21.25
C SER A 10 -23.86 -18.52 -20.59
N ILE A 11 -24.45 -17.32 -20.49
CA ILE A 11 -25.80 -17.17 -19.92
C ILE A 11 -26.82 -17.97 -20.74
N ALA A 12 -26.82 -17.80 -22.07
CA ALA A 12 -27.69 -18.52 -22.96
C ALA A 12 -27.53 -20.04 -22.85
N PHE A 13 -26.27 -20.52 -22.77
CA PHE A 13 -25.98 -21.93 -22.61
C PHE A 13 -26.55 -22.51 -21.29
N PHE A 14 -26.34 -21.85 -20.14
CA PHE A 14 -26.88 -22.31 -18.87
C PHE A 14 -28.42 -22.24 -18.83
N PHE A 15 -29.04 -21.23 -19.46
CA PHE A 15 -30.45 -21.13 -19.56
C PHE A 15 -31.06 -22.26 -20.41
N LEU A 16 -30.45 -22.59 -21.55
CA LEU A 16 -30.86 -23.72 -22.41
C LEU A 16 -30.63 -25.06 -21.69
N LEU A 17 -29.58 -25.19 -20.96
CA LEU A 17 -29.27 -26.39 -20.15
C LEU A 17 -30.36 -26.59 -19.06
N TRP A 18 -30.73 -25.52 -18.36
CA TRP A 18 -31.81 -25.57 -17.37
C TRP A 18 -33.16 -25.96 -18.03
N LYS A 19 -33.50 -25.34 -19.15
CA LYS A 19 -34.71 -25.68 -19.91
C LYS A 19 -34.71 -27.14 -20.34
N PHE A 20 -33.60 -27.64 -20.85
CA PHE A 20 -33.44 -29.04 -21.25
C PHE A 20 -33.69 -29.99 -20.08
N PHE A 21 -33.06 -29.78 -18.94
CA PHE A 21 -33.29 -30.63 -17.76
C PHE A 21 -34.70 -30.52 -17.21
N SER A 22 -35.33 -29.35 -17.24
CA SER A 22 -36.70 -29.17 -16.83
C SER A 22 -37.66 -29.99 -17.69
N LEU A 23 -37.39 -30.08 -19.00
CA LEU A 23 -38.19 -30.93 -19.92
C LEU A 23 -37.94 -32.42 -19.72
N VAL A 24 -36.70 -32.83 -19.44
CA VAL A 24 -36.34 -34.23 -19.23
C VAL A 24 -36.93 -34.77 -17.92
N ILE A 25 -36.92 -33.95 -16.86
CA ILE A 25 -37.46 -34.34 -15.54
C ILE A 25 -38.96 -34.34 -15.52
N ASP A 26 -39.59 -33.47 -16.33
CA ASP A 26 -41.03 -33.30 -16.49
C ASP A 26 -41.82 -33.23 -15.18
N SER A 27 -41.21 -32.68 -14.15
CA SER A 27 -41.82 -32.48 -12.83
C SER A 27 -41.52 -31.07 -12.29
N PRO A 28 -42.49 -30.17 -12.30
CA PRO A 28 -42.35 -28.81 -11.78
C PRO A 28 -42.00 -28.76 -10.28
N LEU A 29 -42.32 -29.82 -9.53
CA LEU A 29 -41.97 -29.95 -8.11
C LEU A 29 -40.50 -30.29 -7.88
N VAL A 30 -39.80 -30.82 -8.89
CA VAL A 30 -38.37 -31.16 -8.80
C VAL A 30 -37.56 -30.03 -9.43
N LEU A 31 -37.86 -29.68 -10.67
CA LEU A 31 -37.18 -28.63 -11.41
C LEU A 31 -38.19 -27.81 -12.25
N PRO A 32 -38.60 -26.64 -11.75
CA PRO A 32 -39.51 -25.77 -12.47
C PRO A 32 -38.89 -25.24 -13.76
N SER A 33 -39.74 -24.94 -14.74
CA SER A 33 -39.29 -24.36 -15.99
C SER A 33 -38.81 -22.92 -15.80
N PRO A 34 -37.80 -22.46 -16.58
CA PRO A 34 -37.35 -21.09 -16.51
C PRO A 34 -38.45 -20.05 -16.71
N GLU A 35 -39.47 -20.37 -17.53
CA GLU A 35 -40.60 -19.51 -17.81
C GLU A 35 -41.51 -19.33 -16.58
N SER A 36 -41.81 -20.42 -15.86
CA SER A 36 -42.61 -20.34 -14.63
C SER A 36 -41.86 -19.57 -13.54
N VAL A 37 -40.57 -19.78 -13.39
CA VAL A 37 -39.75 -19.02 -12.44
C VAL A 37 -39.70 -17.54 -12.81
N ALA A 38 -39.61 -17.19 -14.09
CA ALA A 38 -39.61 -15.80 -14.53
C ALA A 38 -41.00 -15.15 -14.26
N ALA A 39 -42.10 -15.85 -14.51
CA ALA A 39 -43.46 -15.35 -14.20
C ALA A 39 -43.61 -15.07 -12.70
N ASP A 40 -43.18 -16.01 -11.83
CA ASP A 40 -43.20 -15.83 -10.38
C ASP A 40 -42.27 -14.72 -9.91
N PHE A 41 -41.09 -14.58 -10.52
CA PHE A 41 -40.19 -13.50 -10.21
C PHE A 41 -40.83 -12.12 -10.42
N PHE A 42 -41.50 -11.90 -11.56
CA PHE A 42 -42.19 -10.63 -11.82
C PHE A 42 -43.45 -10.45 -10.96
N SER A 43 -44.17 -11.51 -10.63
CA SER A 43 -45.33 -11.42 -9.74
C SER A 43 -44.92 -11.03 -8.32
N LEU A 44 -43.86 -11.64 -7.77
CA LEU A 44 -43.33 -11.31 -6.45
C LEU A 44 -42.75 -9.87 -6.40
N ALA A 45 -42.17 -9.38 -7.49
CA ALA A 45 -41.60 -8.03 -7.56
C ALA A 45 -42.63 -6.90 -7.33
N VAL A 46 -43.91 -7.16 -7.52
CA VAL A 46 -45.00 -6.17 -7.31
C VAL A 46 -45.79 -6.43 -6.03
N GLU A 47 -45.56 -7.54 -5.35
CA GLU A 47 -46.25 -7.91 -4.12
C GLU A 47 -45.75 -7.11 -2.92
N LYS A 48 -46.65 -6.37 -2.25
CA LYS A 48 -46.30 -5.49 -1.12
C LYS A 48 -45.65 -6.22 0.05
N ASN A 49 -46.11 -7.43 0.37
CA ASN A 49 -45.51 -8.20 1.48
C ASN A 49 -44.14 -8.74 1.15
N PHE A 50 -43.92 -9.13 -0.10
CA PHE A 50 -42.60 -9.54 -0.59
C PHE A 50 -41.62 -8.37 -0.58
N LEU A 51 -42.01 -7.18 -1.06
CA LEU A 51 -41.16 -5.98 -1.02
C LEU A 51 -40.82 -5.56 0.41
N LYS A 52 -41.72 -5.73 1.39
CA LYS A 52 -41.41 -5.53 2.80
C LYS A 52 -40.33 -6.52 3.28
N SER A 53 -40.52 -7.81 2.98
CA SER A 53 -39.55 -8.85 3.34
C SER A 53 -38.17 -8.57 2.74
N LEU A 54 -38.13 -8.14 1.48
CA LEU A 54 -36.91 -7.73 0.78
C LEU A 54 -36.22 -6.55 1.49
N ALA A 55 -36.99 -5.52 1.86
CA ALA A 55 -36.42 -4.35 2.56
C ALA A 55 -35.89 -4.72 3.94
N PHE A 56 -36.58 -5.56 4.71
CA PHE A 56 -36.09 -6.00 6.03
C PHE A 56 -34.85 -6.89 5.94
N THR A 57 -34.78 -7.84 4.99
CA THR A 57 -33.60 -8.65 4.74
C THR A 57 -32.44 -7.79 4.33
N PHE A 58 -32.64 -6.83 3.41
CA PHE A 58 -31.60 -5.88 3.01
C PHE A 58 -31.09 -5.05 4.19
N PHE A 59 -31.98 -4.57 5.06
CA PHE A 59 -31.61 -3.84 6.27
C PHE A 59 -30.78 -4.71 7.23
N ARG A 60 -31.14 -5.99 7.44
CA ARG A 60 -30.34 -6.92 8.26
C ARG A 60 -28.95 -7.15 7.68
N VAL A 61 -28.84 -7.35 6.37
CA VAL A 61 -27.56 -7.47 5.67
C VAL A 61 -26.70 -6.21 5.88
N PHE A 62 -27.31 -5.04 5.72
CA PHE A 62 -26.63 -3.76 5.92
C PHE A 62 -26.12 -3.59 7.36
N CYS A 63 -26.97 -3.87 8.35
CA CYS A 63 -26.58 -3.82 9.77
C CYS A 63 -25.45 -4.80 10.08
N ALA A 64 -25.55 -6.05 9.61
CA ALA A 64 -24.51 -7.06 9.82
C ALA A 64 -23.17 -6.65 9.19
N PHE A 65 -23.20 -6.13 7.97
CA PHE A 65 -22.02 -5.64 7.28
C PHE A 65 -21.38 -4.46 8.03
N PHE A 66 -22.16 -3.51 8.47
CA PHE A 66 -21.65 -2.34 9.19
C PHE A 66 -21.05 -2.70 10.55
N ILE A 67 -21.75 -3.54 11.32
CA ILE A 67 -21.29 -3.99 12.65
C ILE A 67 -20.00 -4.80 12.51
N SER A 68 -19.96 -5.79 11.62
CA SER A 68 -18.79 -6.64 11.43
C SER A 68 -17.57 -5.86 10.89
N SER A 69 -17.81 -4.92 9.97
CA SER A 69 -16.75 -4.06 9.43
C SER A 69 -16.21 -3.12 10.51
N PHE A 70 -17.08 -2.45 11.25
CA PHE A 70 -16.68 -1.53 12.31
C PHE A 70 -15.90 -2.24 13.42
N LEU A 71 -16.46 -3.32 13.96
CA LEU A 71 -15.81 -4.08 15.03
C LEU A 71 -14.52 -4.75 14.54
N GLY A 72 -14.53 -5.34 13.35
CA GLY A 72 -13.37 -5.99 12.77
C GLY A 72 -12.21 -5.01 12.54
N ILE A 73 -12.48 -3.84 11.97
CA ILE A 73 -11.47 -2.80 11.74
C ILE A 73 -10.96 -2.25 13.07
N LEU A 74 -11.87 -1.93 14.00
CA LEU A 74 -11.52 -1.38 15.30
C LEU A 74 -10.61 -2.34 16.10
N PHE A 75 -11.05 -3.56 16.32
CA PHE A 75 -10.28 -4.53 17.10
C PHE A 75 -9.03 -5.01 16.36
N GLY A 76 -9.09 -5.20 15.02
CA GLY A 76 -7.93 -5.51 14.21
C GLY A 76 -6.85 -4.43 14.34
N PHE A 77 -7.22 -3.15 14.26
CA PHE A 77 -6.29 -2.04 14.47
C PHE A 77 -5.77 -1.97 15.92
N LEU A 78 -6.61 -2.13 16.92
CA LEU A 78 -6.16 -2.11 18.33
C LEU A 78 -5.16 -3.22 18.64
N CYS A 79 -5.34 -4.40 18.05
CA CYS A 79 -4.40 -5.53 18.20
C CYS A 79 -3.03 -5.28 17.58
N THR A 80 -2.90 -4.35 16.62
CA THR A 80 -1.58 -3.95 16.12
C THR A 80 -0.79 -3.10 17.12
N LYS A 81 -1.50 -2.39 18.00
CA LYS A 81 -0.88 -1.54 19.03
C LYS A 81 -0.66 -2.27 20.37
N PHE A 82 -1.53 -3.21 20.70
CA PHE A 82 -1.54 -3.89 21.98
C PHE A 82 -1.42 -5.41 21.79
N SER A 83 -0.24 -5.97 21.99
CA SER A 83 0.03 -7.41 21.84
C SER A 83 -0.85 -8.28 22.76
N VAL A 84 -1.21 -7.78 23.94
CA VAL A 84 -2.12 -8.46 24.86
C VAL A 84 -3.49 -8.70 24.23
N LEU A 85 -4.05 -7.70 23.52
CA LEU A 85 -5.33 -7.86 22.83
C LEU A 85 -5.26 -8.90 21.70
N LYS A 86 -4.12 -8.99 21.00
CA LYS A 86 -3.91 -10.01 19.98
C LYS A 86 -4.07 -11.41 20.56
N PHE A 87 -3.37 -11.71 21.64
CA PHE A 87 -3.48 -13.02 22.32
C PHE A 87 -4.90 -13.27 22.84
N PHE A 88 -5.56 -12.24 23.38
CA PHE A 88 -6.94 -12.35 23.86
C PHE A 88 -7.92 -12.74 22.75
N PHE A 89 -7.80 -12.17 21.56
CA PHE A 89 -8.71 -12.45 20.42
C PHE A 89 -8.37 -13.74 19.67
N GLU A 90 -7.17 -14.29 19.79
CA GLU A 90 -6.72 -15.46 19.01
C GLU A 90 -7.60 -16.69 19.27
N LEU A 91 -7.88 -17.01 20.52
CA LEU A 91 -8.71 -18.15 20.91
C LEU A 91 -10.19 -17.97 20.49
N PRO A 92 -10.87 -16.85 20.81
CA PRO A 92 -12.24 -16.60 20.35
C PRO A 92 -12.41 -16.64 18.84
N LEU A 93 -11.47 -16.08 18.08
CA LEU A 93 -11.52 -16.10 16.63
C LEU A 93 -11.40 -17.53 16.04
N THR A 94 -10.53 -18.33 16.64
CA THR A 94 -10.39 -19.74 16.24
C THR A 94 -11.67 -20.52 16.55
N PHE A 95 -12.26 -20.29 17.71
CA PHE A 95 -13.54 -20.88 18.08
C PHE A 95 -14.66 -20.49 17.12
N ILE A 96 -14.84 -19.20 16.87
CA ILE A 96 -15.89 -18.68 15.97
C ILE A 96 -15.78 -19.30 14.57
N ARG A 97 -14.56 -19.51 14.05
CA ARG A 97 -14.32 -20.11 12.72
C ARG A 97 -14.65 -21.60 12.67
N SER A 98 -14.56 -22.29 13.79
CA SER A 98 -14.75 -23.74 13.86
C SER A 98 -16.18 -24.17 14.16
N VAL A 99 -16.98 -23.30 14.77
CA VAL A 99 -18.35 -23.65 15.21
C VAL A 99 -19.29 -23.69 14.02
N PRO A 100 -20.10 -24.76 13.86
CA PRO A 100 -21.11 -24.82 12.83
C PRO A 100 -22.17 -23.72 13.01
N LEU A 101 -22.38 -22.90 11.97
CA LEU A 101 -23.28 -21.76 12.01
C LEU A 101 -24.71 -22.14 12.40
N VAL A 102 -25.19 -23.28 11.92
CA VAL A 102 -26.56 -23.79 12.22
C VAL A 102 -26.74 -24.01 13.72
N SER A 103 -25.77 -24.61 14.42
CA SER A 103 -25.82 -24.82 15.86
C SER A 103 -25.90 -23.52 16.63
N VAL A 104 -25.14 -22.53 16.20
CA VAL A 104 -25.16 -21.18 16.82
C VAL A 104 -26.52 -20.52 16.62
N ILE A 105 -27.09 -20.57 15.40
CA ILE A 105 -28.42 -20.01 15.10
C ILE A 105 -29.47 -20.57 16.05
N LEU A 106 -29.51 -21.89 16.23
CA LEU A 106 -30.50 -22.56 17.09
C LEU A 106 -30.35 -22.15 18.57
N ILE A 107 -29.12 -22.06 19.08
CA ILE A 107 -28.88 -21.64 20.45
C ILE A 107 -29.26 -20.17 20.66
N VAL A 108 -28.82 -19.30 19.76
CA VAL A 108 -29.00 -17.84 19.89
C VAL A 108 -30.46 -17.44 19.67
N LEU A 109 -31.25 -18.25 18.96
CA LEU A 109 -32.68 -18.03 18.77
C LEU A 109 -33.42 -17.92 20.11
N PHE A 110 -33.02 -18.69 21.13
CA PHE A 110 -33.61 -18.62 22.47
C PHE A 110 -33.27 -17.31 23.20
N TRP A 111 -32.14 -16.65 22.87
CA TRP A 111 -31.69 -15.46 23.57
C TRP A 111 -32.12 -14.16 22.90
N LEU A 112 -32.04 -14.10 21.58
CA LEU A 112 -32.20 -12.87 20.81
C LEU A 112 -33.54 -12.77 20.04
N GLY A 113 -34.28 -13.87 19.97
CA GLY A 113 -35.54 -13.94 19.17
C GLY A 113 -35.29 -13.94 17.67
N SER A 114 -36.30 -14.25 16.89
CA SER A 114 -36.22 -14.54 15.46
C SER A 114 -35.71 -13.37 14.61
N ASP A 115 -36.02 -12.12 14.98
CA ASP A 115 -35.65 -10.93 14.17
C ASP A 115 -34.16 -10.55 14.23
N SER A 116 -33.49 -10.82 15.34
CA SER A 116 -32.09 -10.43 15.56
C SER A 116 -31.08 -11.51 15.19
N VAL A 117 -31.50 -12.78 15.21
CA VAL A 117 -30.64 -13.93 14.91
C VAL A 117 -29.94 -13.83 13.55
N PRO A 118 -30.59 -13.40 12.44
CA PRO A 118 -29.93 -13.31 11.15
C PRO A 118 -28.77 -12.31 11.14
N VAL A 119 -28.92 -11.18 11.82
CA VAL A 119 -27.84 -10.18 11.94
C VAL A 119 -26.69 -10.75 12.77
N PHE A 120 -26.97 -11.37 13.91
CA PHE A 120 -25.94 -11.97 14.76
C PHE A 120 -25.15 -13.06 14.03
N ALA A 121 -25.84 -13.99 13.36
CA ALA A 121 -25.22 -15.07 12.61
C ALA A 121 -24.29 -14.54 11.49
N ALA A 122 -24.73 -13.50 10.79
CA ALA A 122 -23.93 -12.88 9.74
C ALA A 122 -22.73 -12.11 10.29
N VAL A 123 -22.88 -11.41 11.41
CA VAL A 123 -21.73 -10.76 12.09
C VAL A 123 -20.73 -11.79 12.56
N LEU A 124 -21.19 -12.88 13.19
CA LEU A 124 -20.31 -13.95 13.66
C LEU A 124 -19.45 -14.54 12.54
N LEU A 125 -20.03 -14.74 11.35
CA LEU A 125 -19.31 -15.29 10.20
C LEU A 125 -18.33 -14.29 9.57
N SER A 126 -18.72 -13.02 9.46
CA SER A 126 -17.95 -12.00 8.74
C SER A 126 -16.91 -11.26 9.62
N PHE A 127 -17.16 -11.14 10.92
CA PHE A 127 -16.24 -10.47 11.85
C PHE A 127 -14.79 -11.02 11.81
N PRO A 128 -14.54 -12.36 11.85
CA PRO A 128 -13.19 -12.89 11.79
C PRO A 128 -12.44 -12.52 10.50
N VAL A 129 -13.15 -12.42 9.37
CA VAL A 129 -12.58 -12.03 8.08
C VAL A 129 -12.16 -10.57 8.13
N MET A 130 -13.05 -9.68 8.58
CA MET A 130 -12.77 -8.26 8.72
C MET A 130 -11.64 -7.98 9.72
N PHE A 131 -11.65 -8.67 10.87
CA PHE A 131 -10.62 -8.55 11.89
C PHE A 131 -9.24 -8.93 11.36
N THR A 132 -9.11 -10.12 10.76
CA THR A 132 -7.81 -10.60 10.29
C THR A 132 -7.25 -9.75 9.15
N SER A 133 -8.09 -9.29 8.25
CA SER A 133 -7.67 -8.41 7.16
C SER A 133 -7.26 -7.03 7.68
N ALA A 134 -7.99 -6.48 8.65
CA ALA A 134 -7.62 -5.23 9.30
C ALA A 134 -6.29 -5.38 10.06
N PHE A 135 -6.15 -6.44 10.86
CA PHE A 135 -4.91 -6.73 11.58
C PHE A 135 -3.74 -6.86 10.60
N SER A 136 -3.85 -7.67 9.55
CA SER A 136 -2.80 -7.86 8.55
C SER A 136 -2.45 -6.56 7.83
N GLY A 137 -3.46 -5.79 7.41
CA GLY A 137 -3.24 -4.53 6.69
C GLY A 137 -2.54 -3.46 7.53
N PHE A 138 -2.92 -3.30 8.81
CA PHE A 138 -2.29 -2.32 9.71
C PHE A 138 -0.97 -2.81 10.31
N SER A 139 -0.75 -4.13 10.38
CA SER A 139 0.52 -4.74 10.82
C SER A 139 1.54 -4.83 9.69
N PHE A 140 1.13 -4.57 8.45
CA PHE A 140 2.05 -4.62 7.32
C PHE A 140 3.17 -3.58 7.48
N GLU A 141 4.40 -4.06 7.47
CA GLU A 141 5.60 -3.22 7.60
C GLU A 141 6.48 -3.39 6.36
N ASP A 142 6.61 -2.33 5.60
CA ASP A 142 7.61 -2.22 4.56
C ASP A 142 8.87 -1.60 5.16
N LYS A 143 9.86 -2.44 5.47
CA LYS A 143 11.13 -2.02 6.08
C LYS A 143 11.82 -0.88 5.31
N LYS A 144 11.71 -0.86 3.98
CA LYS A 144 12.31 0.20 3.14
C LYS A 144 11.59 1.53 3.35
N MET A 145 10.25 1.51 3.39
CA MET A 145 9.45 2.71 3.66
C MET A 145 9.57 3.16 5.13
N GLU A 146 9.72 2.24 6.07
CA GLU A 146 10.05 2.58 7.47
C GLU A 146 11.38 3.34 7.57
N ASN A 147 12.41 2.89 6.86
CA ASN A 147 13.69 3.61 6.78
C ASN A 147 13.51 5.01 6.16
N VAL A 148 12.71 5.15 5.10
CA VAL A 148 12.38 6.47 4.54
C VAL A 148 11.71 7.36 5.59
N CYS A 149 10.72 6.83 6.31
CA CYS A 149 10.04 7.60 7.36
C CYS A 149 11.01 8.06 8.46
N ARG A 150 11.93 7.19 8.89
CA ARG A 150 12.94 7.50 9.90
C ARG A 150 13.94 8.56 9.42
N ILE A 151 14.52 8.38 8.23
CA ILE A 151 15.54 9.27 7.64
C ILE A 151 14.95 10.69 7.44
N PHE A 152 13.76 10.77 6.87
CA PHE A 152 13.11 12.05 6.56
C PHE A 152 12.27 12.62 7.71
N LYS A 153 12.39 12.06 8.92
CA LYS A 153 11.69 12.52 10.13
C LYS A 153 10.18 12.68 9.92
N ILE A 154 9.57 11.72 9.23
CA ILE A 154 8.11 11.65 9.03
C ILE A 154 7.47 11.32 10.38
N THR A 155 6.48 12.11 10.79
CA THR A 155 5.81 11.92 12.09
C THR A 155 4.92 10.67 12.08
N GLU A 156 4.65 10.11 13.27
CA GLU A 156 3.78 8.93 13.39
C GLU A 156 2.38 9.17 12.79
N MET A 157 1.86 10.38 12.89
CA MET A 157 0.58 10.75 12.27
C MET A 157 0.67 10.73 10.74
N GLN A 158 1.74 11.29 10.17
CA GLN A 158 1.96 11.26 8.72
C GLN A 158 2.21 9.85 8.22
N LYS A 159 2.98 9.03 8.97
CA LYS A 159 3.20 7.62 8.69
C LYS A 159 1.88 6.84 8.71
N PHE A 160 1.04 7.09 9.70
CA PHE A 160 -0.29 6.49 9.76
C PHE A 160 -1.15 6.90 8.55
N LEU A 161 -1.24 8.19 8.25
CA LEU A 161 -2.05 8.72 7.16
C LEU A 161 -1.53 8.31 5.77
N PHE A 162 -0.22 8.41 5.50
CA PHE A 162 0.32 8.28 4.15
C PHE A 162 0.97 6.92 3.85
N LEU A 163 1.16 6.08 4.87
CA LEU A 163 1.71 4.73 4.71
C LEU A 163 0.72 3.66 5.19
N LYS A 164 0.33 3.67 6.48
CA LYS A 164 -0.48 2.57 7.05
C LYS A 164 -1.91 2.51 6.50
N ILE A 165 -2.61 3.63 6.38
CA ILE A 165 -3.97 3.65 5.80
C ILE A 165 -3.99 3.16 4.35
N PRO A 166 -3.11 3.60 3.44
CA PRO A 166 -3.06 3.09 2.06
C PRO A 166 -2.82 1.59 1.96
N TYR A 167 -1.91 1.04 2.77
CA TYR A 167 -1.69 -0.41 2.81
C TYR A 167 -2.92 -1.17 3.35
N ALA A 168 -3.45 -0.75 4.49
CA ALA A 168 -4.62 -1.38 5.10
C ALA A 168 -5.84 -1.36 4.18
N LYS A 169 -6.01 -0.31 3.38
CA LYS A 169 -7.12 -0.13 2.45
C LYS A 169 -7.25 -1.29 1.45
N GLU A 170 -6.16 -1.79 0.89
CA GLU A 170 -6.22 -2.89 -0.09
C GLU A 170 -6.70 -4.19 0.59
N PHE A 171 -6.17 -4.52 1.77
CA PHE A 171 -6.63 -5.66 2.58
C PHE A 171 -8.10 -5.53 2.98
N LEU A 172 -8.52 -4.34 3.39
CA LEU A 172 -9.90 -4.09 3.81
C LEU A 172 -10.88 -4.16 2.64
N LYS A 173 -10.48 -3.70 1.46
CA LYS A 173 -11.30 -3.79 0.26
C LYS A 173 -11.64 -5.24 -0.05
N ASP A 174 -10.63 -6.11 -0.15
CA ASP A 174 -10.82 -7.53 -0.44
C ASP A 174 -11.66 -8.23 0.64
N ALA A 175 -11.44 -7.88 1.92
CA ALA A 175 -12.23 -8.40 3.02
C ALA A 175 -13.70 -7.99 2.95
N MET A 176 -13.99 -6.73 2.62
CA MET A 176 -15.35 -6.22 2.50
C MET A 176 -16.11 -6.85 1.32
N GLU A 177 -15.43 -7.01 0.16
CA GLU A 177 -16.01 -7.70 -1.00
C GLU A 177 -16.37 -9.15 -0.65
N ASN A 178 -15.45 -9.90 -0.04
CA ASN A 178 -15.69 -11.28 0.39
C ASN A 178 -16.79 -11.39 1.47
N SER A 179 -16.74 -10.51 2.48
CA SER A 179 -17.74 -10.48 3.56
C SER A 179 -19.12 -10.16 3.06
N CYS A 180 -19.29 -9.32 2.05
CA CYS A 180 -20.57 -8.99 1.49
C CYS A 180 -21.34 -10.25 0.99
N GLY A 181 -20.68 -11.08 0.19
CA GLY A 181 -21.26 -12.34 -0.29
C GLY A 181 -21.52 -13.35 0.83
N MET A 182 -20.66 -13.43 1.85
CA MET A 182 -20.84 -14.29 3.03
C MET A 182 -22.04 -13.86 3.87
N ILE A 183 -22.22 -12.56 4.10
CA ILE A 183 -23.31 -11.99 4.88
C ILE A 183 -24.67 -12.31 4.25
N TRP A 184 -24.83 -12.16 2.93
CA TRP A 184 -26.08 -12.52 2.24
C TRP A 184 -26.45 -13.98 2.45
N LYS A 185 -25.49 -14.90 2.32
CA LYS A 185 -25.71 -16.34 2.55
C LYS A 185 -26.08 -16.63 4.01
N ALA A 186 -25.38 -16.01 4.95
CA ALA A 186 -25.62 -16.20 6.38
C ALA A 186 -26.98 -15.65 6.82
N VAL A 187 -27.36 -14.45 6.36
CA VAL A 187 -28.67 -13.86 6.67
C VAL A 187 -29.77 -14.72 6.11
N ALA A 188 -29.71 -15.11 4.82
CA ALA A 188 -30.74 -15.93 4.20
C ALA A 188 -30.91 -17.29 4.93
N ALA A 189 -29.81 -17.98 5.24
CA ALA A 189 -29.82 -19.24 5.97
C ALA A 189 -30.40 -19.08 7.39
N ALA A 190 -30.00 -18.01 8.09
CA ALA A 190 -30.51 -17.74 9.42
C ALA A 190 -31.98 -17.34 9.43
N GLU A 191 -32.48 -16.62 8.42
CA GLU A 191 -33.87 -16.28 8.25
C GLU A 191 -34.76 -17.52 7.97
N VAL A 192 -34.25 -18.49 7.21
CA VAL A 192 -34.90 -19.78 7.00
C VAL A 192 -35.10 -20.52 8.32
N LEU A 193 -34.08 -20.51 9.19
CA LEU A 193 -34.11 -21.27 10.46
C LEU A 193 -34.87 -20.54 11.57
N SER A 194 -34.77 -19.22 11.65
CA SER A 194 -35.36 -18.40 12.72
C SER A 194 -36.73 -17.85 12.38
N VAL A 195 -37.17 -17.92 11.12
CA VAL A 195 -38.49 -17.55 10.59
C VAL A 195 -38.98 -16.17 11.09
N PRO A 196 -38.26 -15.07 10.84
CA PRO A 196 -38.76 -13.74 11.20
C PRO A 196 -39.96 -13.34 10.35
N LYS A 197 -40.84 -12.46 10.87
CA LYS A 197 -42.12 -12.10 10.26
C LYS A 197 -41.99 -11.55 8.83
N PHE A 198 -40.97 -10.70 8.58
CA PHE A 198 -40.66 -10.12 7.26
C PHE A 198 -39.24 -10.46 6.89
N ALA A 199 -39.06 -11.49 6.06
CA ALA A 199 -37.75 -11.97 5.63
C ALA A 199 -37.84 -12.76 4.33
N LEU A 200 -36.83 -12.67 3.47
CA LEU A 200 -36.75 -13.48 2.25
C LEU A 200 -36.54 -14.96 2.57
N GLY A 201 -35.75 -15.28 3.60
CA GLY A 201 -35.53 -16.66 4.07
C GLY A 201 -36.83 -17.29 4.60
N SER A 202 -37.67 -16.54 5.33
CA SER A 202 -38.97 -17.01 5.76
C SER A 202 -39.95 -17.25 4.58
N GLN A 203 -39.87 -16.42 3.55
CA GLN A 203 -40.65 -16.64 2.30
C GLN A 203 -40.16 -17.91 1.59
N LEU A 204 -38.86 -18.16 1.52
CA LEU A 204 -38.31 -19.42 0.98
C LEU A 204 -38.88 -20.63 1.70
N GLN A 205 -38.87 -20.61 3.04
CA GLN A 205 -39.40 -21.72 3.84
C GLN A 205 -40.91 -21.90 3.62
N ASN A 206 -41.66 -20.82 3.62
CA ASN A 206 -43.11 -20.89 3.38
C ASN A 206 -43.44 -21.50 2.01
N PHE A 207 -42.79 -21.02 0.93
CA PHE A 207 -42.99 -21.55 -0.41
C PHE A 207 -42.55 -23.02 -0.55
N GLN A 208 -41.49 -23.42 0.18
CA GLN A 208 -41.03 -24.82 0.25
C GLN A 208 -42.10 -25.70 0.93
N VAL A 209 -42.67 -25.27 2.04
CA VAL A 209 -43.69 -26.05 2.78
C VAL A 209 -44.99 -26.25 1.95
N VAL A 210 -45.41 -25.25 1.17
CA VAL A 210 -46.55 -25.36 0.27
C VAL A 210 -46.23 -25.91 -1.11
N LEU A 211 -44.95 -26.38 -1.33
CA LEU A 211 -44.46 -26.98 -2.59
C LEU A 211 -44.52 -26.05 -3.81
N GLU A 212 -44.51 -24.73 -3.60
CA GLU A 212 -44.40 -23.74 -4.67
C GLU A 212 -42.93 -23.53 -5.09
N ILE A 213 -42.32 -24.58 -5.64
CA ILE A 213 -40.87 -24.62 -5.92
C ILE A 213 -40.41 -23.53 -6.90
N SER A 214 -41.27 -23.18 -7.86
CA SER A 214 -41.00 -22.07 -8.79
C SER A 214 -40.73 -20.74 -8.06
N LYS A 215 -41.52 -20.43 -7.01
CA LYS A 215 -41.33 -19.24 -6.16
C LYS A 215 -40.05 -19.33 -5.30
N VAL A 216 -39.69 -20.54 -4.85
CA VAL A 216 -38.40 -20.75 -4.15
C VAL A 216 -37.24 -20.38 -5.04
N PHE A 217 -37.23 -20.80 -6.31
CA PHE A 217 -36.22 -20.40 -7.29
C PHE A 217 -36.26 -18.89 -7.55
N ALA A 218 -37.44 -18.29 -7.71
CA ALA A 218 -37.56 -16.85 -7.92
C ALA A 218 -36.98 -16.03 -6.75
N VAL A 219 -37.26 -16.38 -5.49
CA VAL A 219 -36.69 -15.71 -4.31
C VAL A 219 -35.16 -15.92 -4.24
N THR A 220 -34.68 -17.11 -4.59
CA THR A 220 -33.24 -17.38 -4.66
C THR A 220 -32.54 -16.46 -5.68
N ILE A 221 -33.17 -16.27 -6.85
CA ILE A 221 -32.68 -15.32 -7.87
C ILE A 221 -32.65 -13.90 -7.31
N PHE A 222 -33.67 -13.44 -6.57
CA PHE A 222 -33.68 -12.14 -5.91
C PHE A 222 -32.49 -11.99 -4.94
N ILE A 223 -32.21 -12.99 -4.09
CA ILE A 223 -31.08 -12.96 -3.14
C ILE A 223 -29.76 -12.84 -3.89
N VAL A 224 -29.58 -13.61 -4.97
CA VAL A 224 -28.35 -13.56 -5.79
C VAL A 224 -28.18 -12.18 -6.45
N LEU A 225 -29.25 -11.64 -7.05
CA LEU A 225 -29.21 -10.31 -7.69
C LEU A 225 -28.92 -9.20 -6.68
N LEU A 226 -29.49 -9.27 -5.48
CA LEU A 226 -29.23 -8.31 -4.41
C LEU A 226 -27.78 -8.42 -3.91
N GLY A 227 -27.23 -9.64 -3.83
CA GLY A 227 -25.82 -9.86 -3.54
C GLY A 227 -24.91 -9.15 -4.55
N PHE A 228 -25.13 -9.38 -5.84
CA PHE A 228 -24.39 -8.69 -6.89
C PHE A 228 -24.56 -7.17 -6.86
N LEU A 229 -25.77 -6.69 -6.61
CA LEU A 229 -26.03 -5.26 -6.48
C LEU A 229 -25.25 -4.65 -5.30
N SER A 230 -25.23 -5.34 -4.17
CA SER A 230 -24.48 -4.92 -2.98
C SER A 230 -22.97 -4.84 -3.23
N GLU A 231 -22.39 -5.79 -3.96
CA GLU A 231 -21.00 -5.73 -4.39
C GLU A 231 -20.72 -4.52 -5.29
N LYS A 232 -21.62 -4.21 -6.22
CA LYS A 232 -21.49 -3.01 -7.08
C LYS A 232 -21.57 -1.72 -6.29
N ILE A 233 -22.49 -1.64 -5.32
CA ILE A 233 -22.61 -0.50 -4.40
C ILE A 233 -21.32 -0.32 -3.60
N LEU A 234 -20.73 -1.41 -3.09
CA LEU A 234 -19.44 -1.39 -2.41
C LEU A 234 -18.32 -0.84 -3.29
N LEU A 235 -18.21 -1.28 -4.54
CA LEU A 235 -17.22 -0.76 -5.48
C LEU A 235 -17.36 0.75 -5.70
N ILE A 236 -18.60 1.24 -5.85
CA ILE A 236 -18.88 2.68 -5.98
C ILE A 236 -18.46 3.42 -4.70
N PHE A 237 -18.75 2.85 -3.53
CA PHE A 237 -18.36 3.40 -2.25
C PHE A 237 -16.82 3.50 -2.12
N PHE A 238 -16.07 2.46 -2.50
CA PHE A 238 -14.61 2.51 -2.52
C PHE A 238 -14.06 3.55 -3.47
N PHE A 239 -14.69 3.73 -4.63
CA PHE A 239 -14.30 4.78 -5.57
C PHE A 239 -14.53 6.18 -4.97
N ALA A 240 -15.65 6.39 -4.30
CA ALA A 240 -15.94 7.64 -3.58
C ALA A 240 -14.94 7.88 -2.43
N LEU A 241 -14.63 6.84 -1.65
CA LEU A 241 -13.60 6.91 -0.59
C LEU A 241 -12.22 7.26 -1.15
N LYS A 242 -11.82 6.69 -2.28
CA LYS A 242 -10.55 7.04 -2.94
C LYS A 242 -10.50 8.52 -3.32
N LYS A 243 -11.59 9.04 -3.88
CA LYS A 243 -11.72 10.47 -4.22
C LYS A 243 -11.68 11.36 -2.98
N PHE A 244 -12.43 10.98 -1.94
CA PHE A 244 -12.43 11.70 -0.65
C PHE A 244 -11.03 11.72 -0.02
N TYR A 245 -10.35 10.59 0.02
CA TYR A 245 -9.01 10.48 0.56
C TYR A 245 -8.00 11.32 -0.22
N LYS A 246 -8.07 11.38 -1.55
CA LYS A 246 -7.25 12.27 -2.37
C LYS A 246 -7.50 13.75 -2.02
N ASN A 247 -8.75 14.15 -1.88
CA ASN A 247 -9.12 15.51 -1.48
C ASN A 247 -8.62 15.82 -0.06
N PHE A 248 -8.71 14.88 0.86
CA PHE A 248 -8.17 14.99 2.22
C PHE A 248 -6.65 15.19 2.22
N ILE A 249 -5.90 14.44 1.40
CA ILE A 249 -4.45 14.62 1.22
C ILE A 249 -4.17 16.07 0.77
N ASN A 250 -4.84 16.54 -0.28
CA ASN A 250 -4.63 17.90 -0.77
C ASN A 250 -4.94 18.94 0.31
N PHE A 251 -6.03 18.76 1.06
CA PHE A 251 -6.38 19.60 2.20
C PHE A 251 -5.29 19.59 3.28
N TYR A 252 -4.70 18.43 3.60
CA TYR A 252 -3.61 18.33 4.56
C TYR A 252 -2.39 19.16 4.15
N PHE A 253 -2.02 19.15 2.89
CA PHE A 253 -0.87 19.89 2.38
C PHE A 253 -1.12 21.41 2.26
N GLN A 254 -2.35 21.83 2.04
CA GLN A 254 -2.73 23.22 1.76
C GLN A 254 -3.27 23.97 2.99
N SER A 255 -3.98 23.29 3.88
CA SER A 255 -4.70 23.91 4.99
C SER A 255 -3.85 24.02 6.25
N ASP A 256 -3.93 25.18 6.93
CA ASP A 256 -3.30 25.40 8.24
C ASP A 256 -4.05 24.72 9.41
N PHE A 257 -5.13 24.01 9.13
CA PHE A 257 -5.89 23.25 10.13
C PHE A 257 -5.02 22.25 10.91
N PHE A 258 -4.10 21.58 10.22
CA PHE A 258 -3.17 20.65 10.86
C PHE A 258 -1.95 21.39 11.39
N LYS A 259 -1.76 21.38 12.71
CA LYS A 259 -0.53 21.86 13.34
C LYS A 259 0.63 20.96 12.90
N LEU A 260 1.60 21.52 12.19
CA LEU A 260 2.82 20.83 11.84
C LEU A 260 3.82 20.92 12.99
N PRO A 261 4.55 19.84 13.32
CA PRO A 261 5.64 19.94 14.27
C PRO A 261 6.77 20.80 13.65
N HIS A 262 7.33 21.70 14.44
CA HIS A 262 8.54 22.41 14.06
C HIS A 262 9.76 21.58 14.53
N LEU A 263 10.31 20.80 13.63
CA LEU A 263 11.50 20.01 13.92
C LEU A 263 12.76 20.85 13.67
N SER A 264 13.56 21.04 14.72
CA SER A 264 14.94 21.51 14.59
C SER A 264 15.82 20.30 14.26
N LEU A 265 16.62 20.41 13.20
CA LEU A 265 17.59 19.39 12.86
C LEU A 265 18.96 19.83 13.37
N GLU A 266 19.53 19.09 14.29
CA GLU A 266 20.95 19.19 14.59
C GLU A 266 21.71 18.63 13.40
N LYS A 267 22.64 19.43 12.85
CA LYS A 267 23.45 19.02 11.70
C LYS A 267 24.72 18.34 12.20
N GLU A 268 24.78 17.06 12.03
CA GLU A 268 25.97 16.26 12.18
C GLU A 268 26.66 16.14 10.82
N PHE A 269 27.93 16.51 10.75
CA PHE A 269 28.71 16.45 9.50
C PHE A 269 29.80 15.40 9.53
N PHE A 270 30.05 14.81 10.69
CA PHE A 270 31.13 13.87 10.92
C PHE A 270 30.67 12.45 10.69
N VAL A 271 31.38 11.71 9.85
CA VAL A 271 31.14 10.29 9.61
C VAL A 271 32.45 9.54 9.79
N GLU A 272 32.63 8.93 10.95
CA GLU A 272 33.76 8.08 11.28
C GLU A 272 33.28 6.68 11.57
N LEU A 273 33.78 5.72 10.84
CA LEU A 273 33.52 4.30 11.02
C LEU A 273 34.74 3.65 11.65
N LYS A 274 34.58 2.93 12.77
CA LYS A 274 35.69 2.30 13.50
C LYS A 274 35.43 0.80 13.70
N ASN A 275 36.34 -0.02 13.17
CA ASN A 275 36.40 -1.46 13.42
C ASN A 275 35.07 -2.21 13.28
N PHE A 276 34.20 -1.78 12.32
CA PHE A 276 32.94 -2.45 12.15
C PHE A 276 33.04 -3.67 11.26
N CYS A 277 32.19 -4.67 11.54
CA CYS A 277 32.11 -5.90 10.82
C CYS A 277 30.67 -6.15 10.41
N ILE A 278 30.45 -6.52 9.15
CA ILE A 278 29.15 -6.99 8.65
C ILE A 278 29.37 -8.32 7.96
N GLU A 279 28.60 -9.32 8.38
CA GLU A 279 28.56 -10.65 7.79
C GLU A 279 27.19 -10.93 7.20
N HIS A 280 27.16 -11.52 6.02
CA HIS A 280 25.94 -11.98 5.38
C HIS A 280 26.18 -13.36 4.76
N ASP A 281 25.31 -14.33 5.09
CA ASP A 281 25.40 -15.72 4.62
C ASP A 281 26.78 -16.36 4.83
N GLY A 282 27.42 -16.12 5.99
CA GLY A 282 28.72 -16.69 6.33
C GLY A 282 29.91 -16.04 5.63
N LYS A 283 29.71 -14.92 4.90
CA LYS A 283 30.77 -14.16 4.25
C LYS A 283 30.86 -12.75 4.82
N PHE A 284 32.05 -12.32 5.17
CA PHE A 284 32.28 -10.94 5.59
C PHE A 284 32.16 -10.00 4.40
N ILE A 285 31.19 -9.07 4.46
CA ILE A 285 31.13 -7.92 3.56
C ILE A 285 32.14 -6.88 4.03
N PHE A 286 32.20 -6.62 5.34
CA PHE A 286 33.18 -5.77 5.99
C PHE A 286 33.84 -6.54 7.15
N LYS A 287 35.15 -6.46 7.24
CA LYS A 287 35.91 -7.07 8.33
C LYS A 287 36.89 -6.05 8.87
N ASN A 288 36.74 -5.65 10.14
CA ASN A 288 37.55 -4.64 10.80
C ASN A 288 37.68 -3.34 9.99
N TYR A 289 36.59 -2.92 9.38
CA TYR A 289 36.56 -1.78 8.49
C TYR A 289 36.59 -0.47 9.30
N SER A 290 37.47 0.43 8.91
CA SER A 290 37.57 1.78 9.48
C SER A 290 37.78 2.78 8.35
N GLU A 291 36.97 3.83 8.32
CA GLU A 291 37.09 4.90 7.35
C GLU A 291 36.60 6.22 7.96
N ASN A 292 37.20 7.31 7.54
CA ASN A 292 36.79 8.66 7.92
C ASN A 292 36.47 9.47 6.67
N PHE A 293 35.22 9.90 6.57
CA PHE A 293 34.74 10.71 5.44
C PHE A 293 34.98 12.20 5.73
N ASP A 294 35.62 12.89 4.81
CA ASP A 294 35.96 14.31 4.94
C ASP A 294 34.69 15.14 5.15
N GLN A 295 34.68 15.91 6.23
CA GLN A 295 33.55 16.76 6.57
C GLN A 295 33.30 17.81 5.49
N LYS A 296 31.98 18.02 5.15
CA LYS A 296 31.54 19.03 4.20
C LYS A 296 32.14 18.90 2.80
N LYS A 297 32.66 17.71 2.46
CA LYS A 297 33.14 17.34 1.13
C LYS A 297 32.32 16.21 0.52
N ILE A 298 32.47 16.03 -0.78
CA ILE A 298 31.84 14.96 -1.54
C ILE A 298 32.87 13.85 -1.74
N THR A 299 32.60 12.68 -1.15
CA THR A 299 33.42 11.47 -1.33
C THR A 299 32.64 10.43 -2.13
N SER A 300 33.20 9.99 -3.25
CA SER A 300 32.64 8.86 -4.00
C SER A 300 33.29 7.55 -3.61
N ILE A 301 32.45 6.52 -3.56
CA ILE A 301 32.81 5.14 -3.34
C ILE A 301 32.63 4.40 -4.67
N VAL A 302 33.70 3.86 -5.22
CA VAL A 302 33.71 3.06 -6.43
C VAL A 302 34.17 1.64 -6.09
N ALA A 303 33.34 0.66 -6.39
CA ALA A 303 33.63 -0.75 -6.13
C ALA A 303 32.83 -1.63 -7.09
N PRO A 304 33.23 -2.88 -7.32
CA PRO A 304 32.48 -3.82 -8.15
C PRO A 304 31.02 -3.98 -7.68
N SER A 305 30.15 -4.42 -8.59
CA SER A 305 28.75 -4.71 -8.22
C SER A 305 28.71 -5.83 -7.18
N GLY A 306 27.83 -5.70 -6.17
CA GLY A 306 27.72 -6.68 -5.08
C GLY A 306 28.81 -6.62 -4.01
N SER A 307 29.71 -5.64 -4.04
CA SER A 307 30.79 -5.48 -3.04
C SER A 307 30.33 -5.02 -1.66
N GLY A 308 29.12 -4.42 -1.54
CA GLY A 308 28.59 -3.91 -0.28
C GLY A 308 28.42 -2.39 -0.21
N LYS A 309 28.49 -1.65 -1.34
CA LYS A 309 28.29 -0.18 -1.37
C LYS A 309 26.99 0.24 -0.68
N THR A 310 25.86 -0.35 -1.09
CA THR A 310 24.54 -0.10 -0.48
C THR A 310 24.54 -0.45 1.00
N THR A 311 25.14 -1.58 1.39
CA THR A 311 25.26 -2.00 2.80
C THR A 311 25.99 -0.98 3.66
N LEU A 312 27.04 -0.35 3.11
CA LEU A 312 27.78 0.73 3.79
C LEU A 312 26.89 1.97 3.97
N LEU A 313 26.17 2.38 2.91
CA LEU A 313 25.28 3.54 2.99
C LEU A 313 24.10 3.29 3.94
N ASP A 314 23.54 2.09 3.92
CA ASP A 314 22.49 1.67 4.85
C ASP A 314 22.98 1.74 6.29
N PHE A 315 24.16 1.20 6.58
CA PHE A 315 24.79 1.27 7.89
C PHE A 315 24.98 2.74 8.35
N VAL A 316 25.49 3.60 7.48
CA VAL A 316 25.61 5.05 7.80
C VAL A 316 24.22 5.65 8.07
N SER A 317 23.22 5.32 7.26
CA SER A 317 21.88 5.84 7.45
C SER A 317 21.23 5.40 8.77
N GLU A 318 21.63 4.24 9.31
CA GLU A 318 21.10 3.68 10.55
C GLU A 318 21.78 4.23 11.81
N ASN A 319 23.05 4.56 11.71
CA ASN A 319 23.86 4.94 12.87
C ASN A 319 24.08 6.45 13.04
N PHE A 320 23.71 7.26 12.04
CA PHE A 320 23.86 8.72 12.11
C PHE A 320 22.51 9.43 12.05
N SER A 321 22.35 10.50 12.84
CA SER A 321 21.03 11.13 13.07
C SER A 321 20.62 12.16 12.01
N SER A 322 21.59 12.82 11.38
CA SER A 322 21.37 13.94 10.44
C SER A 322 21.62 13.51 8.99
N VAL A 323 20.91 12.50 8.53
CA VAL A 323 21.10 11.89 7.21
C VAL A 323 19.94 12.22 6.29
N SER A 324 20.23 12.42 5.00
CA SER A 324 19.28 12.28 3.89
C SER A 324 19.81 11.26 2.89
N TYR A 325 18.92 10.47 2.27
CA TYR A 325 19.33 9.33 1.48
C TYR A 325 18.51 9.19 0.20
N SER A 326 19.19 9.19 -0.93
CA SER A 326 18.65 8.76 -2.22
C SER A 326 19.04 7.32 -2.47
N MET A 327 18.14 6.40 -2.19
CA MET A 327 18.34 4.95 -2.32
C MET A 327 18.37 4.50 -3.77
N GLN A 328 19.03 3.40 -4.08
CA GLN A 328 19.10 2.79 -5.41
C GLN A 328 17.70 2.52 -5.98
N THR A 329 16.80 1.92 -5.19
CA THR A 329 15.38 1.80 -5.53
C THR A 329 14.61 2.99 -4.97
N PRO A 330 13.91 3.78 -5.80
CA PRO A 330 13.16 4.94 -5.32
C PRO A 330 11.96 4.50 -4.49
N ASN A 331 12.10 4.61 -3.17
CA ASN A 331 11.02 4.34 -2.21
C ASN A 331 10.18 5.60 -2.02
N LEU A 332 9.03 5.65 -2.69
CA LEU A 332 8.11 6.78 -2.72
C LEU A 332 6.74 6.41 -2.14
N PHE A 333 6.06 7.38 -1.55
CA PHE A 333 4.68 7.22 -1.10
C PHE A 333 3.75 7.16 -2.32
N LEU A 334 3.21 5.97 -2.63
CA LEU A 334 2.45 5.70 -3.85
C LEU A 334 1.13 6.50 -3.94
N ASN A 335 0.57 6.86 -2.81
CA ASN A 335 -0.67 7.64 -2.69
C ASN A 335 -0.47 9.15 -2.76
N LEU A 336 0.78 9.62 -2.76
CA LEU A 336 1.13 11.03 -2.88
C LEU A 336 1.53 11.36 -4.32
N SER A 337 1.36 12.63 -4.71
CA SER A 337 1.86 13.13 -6.00
C SER A 337 3.39 13.27 -5.98
N VAL A 338 3.98 13.52 -7.14
CA VAL A 338 5.41 13.87 -7.27
C VAL A 338 5.76 15.03 -6.35
N PHE A 339 4.99 16.10 -6.40
CA PHE A 339 5.19 17.29 -5.56
C PHE A 339 5.12 16.95 -4.07
N GLN A 340 4.08 16.23 -3.66
CA GLN A 340 3.84 15.88 -2.26
C GLN A 340 4.92 14.96 -1.68
N ASN A 341 5.50 14.06 -2.48
CA ASN A 341 6.61 13.19 -2.06
C ASN A 341 7.87 13.98 -1.68
N VAL A 342 8.15 15.08 -2.39
CA VAL A 342 9.30 15.96 -2.09
C VAL A 342 8.96 16.93 -0.98
N GLN A 343 7.74 17.46 -0.93
CA GLN A 343 7.30 18.44 0.05
C GLN A 343 7.14 17.86 1.47
N LEU A 344 6.67 16.61 1.59
CA LEU A 344 6.29 16.00 2.87
C LEU A 344 7.35 16.12 3.96
N PRO A 345 8.64 15.76 3.72
CA PRO A 345 9.68 15.92 4.73
C PRO A 345 9.94 17.38 5.12
N LEU A 346 9.74 18.31 4.19
CA LEU A 346 10.02 19.73 4.39
C LEU A 346 8.94 20.45 5.19
N LEU A 347 7.70 19.92 5.17
CA LEU A 347 6.57 20.50 5.91
C LEU A 347 6.88 20.65 7.40
N ASN A 348 7.52 19.62 7.99
CA ASN A 348 7.79 19.57 9.43
C ASN A 348 8.92 20.52 9.87
N ILE A 349 9.71 21.02 8.91
CA ILE A 349 10.90 21.86 9.16
C ILE A 349 10.63 23.30 8.80
N PHE A 350 10.07 23.54 7.61
CA PHE A 350 9.94 24.88 7.03
C PHE A 350 8.50 25.42 7.02
N GLY A 351 7.51 24.59 7.40
CA GLY A 351 6.11 24.93 7.22
C GLY A 351 5.67 24.91 5.74
N ARG A 352 4.39 25.22 5.47
CA ARG A 352 3.79 25.01 4.14
C ARG A 352 4.34 25.93 3.06
N LYS A 353 4.39 27.23 3.32
CA LYS A 353 4.78 28.23 2.30
C LYS A 353 6.20 27.98 1.80
N LYS A 354 7.17 27.91 2.72
CA LYS A 354 8.59 27.73 2.37
C LYS A 354 8.86 26.34 1.77
N SER A 355 8.22 25.28 2.28
CA SER A 355 8.35 23.94 1.71
C SER A 355 7.80 23.87 0.29
N PHE A 356 6.70 24.58 0.00
CA PHE A 356 6.14 24.67 -1.35
C PHE A 356 7.13 25.32 -2.33
N GLU A 357 7.70 26.49 -1.96
CA GLU A 357 8.69 27.21 -2.77
C GLU A 357 9.93 26.35 -3.07
N ILE A 358 10.50 25.71 -2.04
CA ILE A 358 11.66 24.82 -2.19
C ILE A 358 11.33 23.66 -3.13
N THR A 359 10.16 23.03 -2.95
CA THR A 359 9.73 21.90 -3.76
C THR A 359 9.54 22.29 -5.21
N GLN A 360 8.90 23.43 -5.49
CA GLN A 360 8.70 23.93 -6.85
C GLN A 360 10.04 24.15 -7.56
N ASN A 361 10.98 24.79 -6.89
CA ASN A 361 12.29 25.09 -7.45
C ASN A 361 13.08 23.84 -7.80
N ILE A 362 13.12 22.83 -6.92
CA ILE A 362 13.88 21.60 -7.20
C ILE A 362 13.24 20.77 -8.31
N LEU A 363 11.91 20.68 -8.36
CA LEU A 363 11.23 19.93 -9.41
C LEU A 363 11.50 20.55 -10.80
N ASN A 364 11.54 21.88 -10.88
CA ASN A 364 11.92 22.61 -12.09
C ASN A 364 13.36 22.27 -12.51
N SER A 365 14.30 22.32 -11.56
CA SER A 365 15.72 22.03 -11.82
C SER A 365 15.95 20.58 -12.25
N PHE A 366 15.15 19.63 -11.77
CA PHE A 366 15.28 18.20 -12.07
C PHE A 366 14.43 17.74 -13.28
N GLY A 367 13.86 18.69 -14.04
CA GLY A 367 13.10 18.40 -15.24
C GLY A 367 11.82 17.59 -14.98
N LEU A 368 11.13 17.88 -13.87
CA LEU A 368 9.87 17.28 -13.47
C LEU A 368 8.68 18.24 -13.66
N ASN A 369 8.87 19.30 -14.48
CA ASN A 369 7.83 20.28 -14.78
C ASN A 369 6.66 19.61 -15.52
N GLY A 370 5.43 19.97 -15.10
CA GLY A 370 4.20 19.40 -15.63
C GLY A 370 3.88 18.00 -15.11
N LYS A 371 4.69 17.47 -14.16
CA LYS A 371 4.46 16.18 -13.51
C LYS A 371 4.10 16.31 -12.02
N GLU A 372 4.02 17.53 -11.50
CA GLU A 372 3.86 17.86 -10.08
C GLU A 372 2.66 17.13 -9.44
N GLU A 373 1.52 17.17 -10.13
CA GLU A 373 0.27 16.55 -9.68
C GLU A 373 0.14 15.07 -10.09
N SER A 374 1.11 14.55 -10.84
CA SER A 374 1.08 13.16 -11.29
C SER A 374 1.29 12.21 -10.11
N SER A 375 0.54 11.09 -10.11
CA SER A 375 0.84 9.98 -9.21
C SER A 375 2.19 9.37 -9.57
N VAL A 376 2.98 8.99 -8.57
CA VAL A 376 4.28 8.33 -8.77
C VAL A 376 4.18 6.97 -9.49
N GLU A 377 3.01 6.36 -9.49
CA GLU A 377 2.75 5.13 -10.26
C GLU A 377 2.71 5.37 -11.77
N LYS A 378 2.34 6.59 -12.21
CA LYS A 378 2.13 6.95 -13.62
C LYS A 378 3.36 7.54 -14.30
N ILE A 379 4.43 7.79 -13.55
CA ILE A 379 5.68 8.31 -14.07
C ILE A 379 6.69 7.18 -14.35
N SER A 380 7.66 7.44 -15.21
CA SER A 380 8.71 6.48 -15.58
C SER A 380 9.65 6.17 -14.41
N GLY A 381 10.44 5.09 -14.54
CA GLY A 381 11.45 4.71 -13.54
C GLY A 381 12.49 5.82 -13.31
N GLY A 382 12.99 6.44 -14.36
CA GLY A 382 13.93 7.56 -14.28
C GLY A 382 13.31 8.80 -13.62
N GLU A 383 12.02 9.10 -13.89
CA GLU A 383 11.31 10.18 -13.21
C GLU A 383 11.14 9.87 -11.71
N ARG A 384 10.82 8.63 -11.33
CA ARG A 384 10.77 8.21 -9.92
C ARG A 384 12.12 8.37 -9.23
N GLN A 385 13.22 8.02 -9.91
CA GLN A 385 14.57 8.22 -9.37
C GLN A 385 14.85 9.71 -9.14
N ARG A 386 14.47 10.59 -10.06
CA ARG A 386 14.61 12.05 -9.88
C ARG A 386 13.80 12.58 -8.71
N VAL A 387 12.59 12.09 -8.47
CA VAL A 387 11.78 12.47 -7.30
C VAL A 387 12.47 12.05 -6.01
N SER A 388 13.02 10.83 -5.93
CA SER A 388 13.76 10.34 -4.78
C SER A 388 15.01 11.17 -4.52
N LEU A 389 15.78 11.47 -5.56
CA LEU A 389 16.97 12.32 -5.50
C LEU A 389 16.60 13.76 -5.09
N ALA A 390 15.58 14.36 -5.69
CA ALA A 390 15.10 15.69 -5.32
C ALA A 390 14.74 15.76 -3.83
N ARG A 391 13.99 14.79 -3.31
CA ARG A 391 13.63 14.69 -1.90
C ARG A 391 14.86 14.65 -0.99
N ALA A 392 15.88 13.84 -1.34
CA ALA A 392 17.11 13.72 -0.55
C ALA A 392 17.94 15.00 -0.58
N VAL A 393 18.06 15.64 -1.76
CA VAL A 393 18.89 16.85 -1.95
C VAL A 393 18.32 18.06 -1.24
N VAL A 394 17.00 18.26 -1.20
CA VAL A 394 16.39 19.44 -0.53
C VAL A 394 16.25 19.28 0.97
N PHE A 395 16.30 18.07 1.49
CA PHE A 395 16.20 17.83 2.93
C PHE A 395 17.44 18.37 3.63
N PRO A 396 17.29 19.21 4.67
CA PRO A 396 18.41 19.95 5.27
C PRO A 396 19.21 19.13 6.28
N SER A 397 19.80 18.02 5.82
CA SER A 397 20.68 17.15 6.60
C SER A 397 22.14 17.63 6.62
N GLY A 398 22.93 17.16 7.59
CA GLY A 398 24.38 17.33 7.59
C GLY A 398 25.10 16.32 6.70
N ILE A 399 24.47 15.15 6.46
CA ILE A 399 25.00 14.06 5.65
C ILE A 399 24.03 13.76 4.52
N LEU A 400 24.52 13.67 3.28
CA LEU A 400 23.76 13.24 2.12
C LEU A 400 24.34 11.95 1.56
N LEU A 401 23.53 10.91 1.50
CA LEU A 401 23.88 9.62 0.91
C LEU A 401 23.21 9.49 -0.47
N LEU A 402 24.01 9.10 -1.47
CA LEU A 402 23.57 8.89 -2.84
C LEU A 402 23.97 7.48 -3.27
N ASP A 403 23.00 6.59 -3.47
CA ASP A 403 23.24 5.22 -3.92
C ASP A 403 22.79 5.06 -5.37
N GLU A 404 23.79 5.03 -6.27
CA GLU A 404 23.59 4.89 -7.71
C GLU A 404 22.51 5.84 -8.27
N SER A 405 22.37 7.01 -7.68
CA SER A 405 21.22 7.92 -7.83
C SER A 405 21.06 8.52 -9.22
N PHE A 406 22.07 8.40 -10.09
CA PHE A 406 22.05 8.90 -11.46
C PHE A 406 21.80 7.81 -12.51
N GLN A 407 21.67 6.55 -12.07
CA GLN A 407 21.30 5.44 -12.95
C GLN A 407 19.94 5.70 -13.61
N PHE A 408 19.77 5.36 -14.86
CA PHE A 408 18.54 5.60 -15.65
C PHE A 408 18.20 7.07 -15.93
N LEU A 409 19.12 8.02 -15.72
CA LEU A 409 18.93 9.41 -16.13
C LEU A 409 19.56 9.68 -17.48
N ASP A 410 18.84 10.41 -18.33
CA ASP A 410 19.38 10.93 -19.60
C ASP A 410 20.55 11.87 -19.31
N PHE A 411 21.55 11.91 -20.22
CA PHE A 411 22.78 12.67 -20.07
C PHE A 411 22.53 14.16 -19.72
N SER A 412 21.57 14.81 -20.41
CA SER A 412 21.26 16.23 -20.18
C SER A 412 20.68 16.48 -18.78
N VAL A 413 19.82 15.58 -18.31
CA VAL A 413 19.20 15.67 -16.99
C VAL A 413 20.22 15.33 -15.89
N LYS A 414 21.03 14.29 -16.09
CA LYS A 414 22.12 13.93 -15.18
C LYS A 414 23.05 15.13 -14.93
N LYS A 415 23.47 15.82 -15.99
CA LYS A 415 24.32 17.00 -15.90
C LYS A 415 23.67 18.10 -15.03
N LYS A 416 22.41 18.44 -15.28
CA LYS A 416 21.65 19.43 -14.48
C LYS A 416 21.54 19.04 -13.01
N CYS A 417 21.28 17.77 -12.71
CA CYS A 417 21.22 17.29 -11.33
C CYS A 417 22.56 17.41 -10.61
N ILE A 418 23.68 17.07 -11.27
CA ILE A 418 25.03 17.21 -10.73
C ILE A 418 25.36 18.69 -10.49
N GLU A 419 25.11 19.56 -11.47
CA GLU A 419 25.32 21.02 -11.32
C GLU A 419 24.52 21.57 -10.14
N PHE A 420 23.24 21.23 -10.00
CA PHE A 420 22.43 21.66 -8.88
C PHE A 420 22.98 21.18 -7.52
N ILE A 421 23.45 19.95 -7.41
CA ILE A 421 24.03 19.42 -6.17
C ILE A 421 25.33 20.17 -5.83
N LEU A 422 26.18 20.46 -6.83
CA LEU A 422 27.42 21.22 -6.62
C LEU A 422 27.15 22.66 -6.21
N GLU A 423 26.14 23.33 -6.77
CA GLU A 423 25.72 24.68 -6.35
C GLU A 423 25.21 24.67 -4.91
N ARG A 424 24.36 23.71 -4.56
CA ARG A 424 23.87 23.54 -3.20
C ARG A 424 24.97 23.23 -2.20
N GLN A 425 25.99 22.48 -2.61
CA GLN A 425 27.16 22.17 -1.77
C GLN A 425 28.00 23.41 -1.48
N LYS A 426 28.08 24.37 -2.41
CA LYS A 426 28.73 25.66 -2.18
C LYS A 426 27.96 26.55 -1.22
N GLU A 427 26.61 26.61 -1.34
CA GLU A 427 25.75 27.42 -0.47
C GLU A 427 25.65 26.87 0.95
N ASN A 428 25.43 25.57 1.07
CA ASN A 428 25.23 24.85 2.33
C ASN A 428 26.05 23.56 2.34
N PRO A 429 27.36 23.64 2.66
CA PRO A 429 28.25 22.48 2.65
C PRO A 429 27.80 21.39 3.61
N ARG A 430 27.73 20.17 3.14
CA ARG A 430 27.43 18.96 3.91
C ARG A 430 28.34 17.80 3.49
N THR A 431 28.48 16.79 4.33
CA THR A 431 29.22 15.59 4.00
C THR A 431 28.40 14.74 3.04
N VAL A 432 28.95 14.49 1.84
CA VAL A 432 28.24 13.69 0.82
C VAL A 432 28.99 12.40 0.57
N ILE A 433 28.33 11.26 0.68
CA ILE A 433 28.86 9.94 0.35
C ILE A 433 28.07 9.41 -0.84
N PHE A 434 28.76 9.22 -1.95
CA PHE A 434 28.15 8.82 -3.22
C PHE A 434 28.68 7.45 -3.67
N ALA A 435 27.83 6.42 -3.68
CA ALA A 435 28.13 5.15 -4.31
C ALA A 435 27.93 5.28 -5.82
N ALA A 436 29.03 5.32 -6.56
CA ALA A 436 29.03 5.49 -8.00
C ALA A 436 29.26 4.16 -8.73
N ASN A 437 28.57 3.97 -9.85
CA ASN A 437 28.82 2.87 -10.78
C ASN A 437 29.76 3.28 -11.92
N GLU A 438 29.69 4.54 -12.34
CA GLU A 438 30.52 5.09 -13.40
C GLU A 438 31.60 6.00 -12.82
N ILE A 439 32.85 5.77 -13.22
CA ILE A 439 34.00 6.61 -12.80
C ILE A 439 33.78 8.06 -13.20
N LYS A 440 33.23 8.29 -14.40
CA LYS A 440 32.91 9.62 -14.92
C LYS A 440 31.96 10.42 -14.01
N GLU A 441 30.95 9.75 -13.44
CA GLU A 441 30.04 10.36 -12.47
C GLU A 441 30.79 10.74 -11.18
N ALA A 442 31.61 9.80 -10.68
CA ALA A 442 32.43 10.03 -9.51
C ALA A 442 33.37 11.23 -9.68
N VAL A 443 34.06 11.34 -10.82
CA VAL A 443 34.96 12.48 -11.12
C VAL A 443 34.17 13.79 -11.24
N SER A 444 33.01 13.77 -11.89
CA SER A 444 32.21 14.99 -12.11
C SER A 444 31.66 15.60 -10.83
N LEU A 445 31.36 14.77 -9.81
CA LEU A 445 30.69 15.22 -8.59
C LEU A 445 31.65 15.39 -7.39
N SER A 446 32.66 14.52 -7.23
CA SER A 446 33.36 14.35 -5.97
C SER A 446 34.56 15.25 -5.80
N ASP A 447 34.99 15.41 -4.53
CA ASP A 447 36.29 16.01 -4.13
C ASP A 447 37.32 14.90 -3.87
N LYS A 448 36.84 13.71 -3.46
CA LYS A 448 37.69 12.51 -3.21
C LYS A 448 36.93 11.28 -3.77
N ILE A 449 37.68 10.39 -4.41
CA ILE A 449 37.17 9.09 -4.88
C ILE A 449 37.96 8.00 -4.15
N ILE A 450 37.28 7.02 -3.57
CA ILE A 450 37.90 5.87 -2.91
C ILE A 450 37.47 4.61 -3.67
N PHE A 451 38.45 3.85 -4.10
CA PHE A 451 38.29 2.56 -4.73
C PHE A 451 38.36 1.45 -3.71
N TYR A 452 37.45 0.49 -3.81
CA TYR A 452 37.35 -0.63 -2.90
C TYR A 452 37.47 -1.97 -3.63
N SER A 453 37.99 -2.97 -2.90
CA SER A 453 37.96 -4.37 -3.33
C SER A 453 36.54 -4.93 -3.42
N SER A 454 36.42 -6.16 -3.92
CA SER A 454 35.13 -6.85 -3.96
C SER A 454 34.67 -7.24 -2.54
N SER A 455 34.96 -8.42 -2.05
CA SER A 455 34.52 -8.88 -0.72
C SER A 455 35.68 -9.62 -0.03
N PRO A 456 36.07 -9.24 1.21
CA PRO A 456 35.58 -8.11 2.00
C PRO A 456 35.90 -6.76 1.36
N MET A 457 35.02 -5.77 1.53
CA MET A 457 35.16 -4.42 0.99
C MET A 457 36.24 -3.66 1.79
N LEU A 458 37.39 -3.48 1.18
CA LEU A 458 38.56 -2.77 1.78
C LEU A 458 38.98 -1.64 0.85
N PRO A 459 39.38 -0.48 1.39
CA PRO A 459 39.89 0.62 0.56
C PRO A 459 41.23 0.23 -0.08
N LEU A 460 41.28 0.33 -1.40
CA LEU A 460 42.49 0.01 -2.19
C LEU A 460 43.29 1.28 -2.45
N LYS A 461 42.65 2.32 -2.95
CA LYS A 461 43.32 3.57 -3.32
C LYS A 461 42.32 4.74 -3.28
N SER A 462 42.83 5.92 -2.93
CA SER A 462 42.06 7.17 -2.98
C SER A 462 42.65 8.17 -3.93
N PHE A 463 41.81 8.94 -4.61
CA PHE A 463 42.17 10.00 -5.53
C PHE A 463 41.50 11.30 -5.08
N LEU A 464 42.27 12.39 -5.07
CA LEU A 464 41.72 13.74 -4.93
C LEU A 464 41.37 14.27 -6.31
N VAL A 465 40.18 14.87 -6.42
CA VAL A 465 39.67 15.41 -7.67
C VAL A 465 39.81 16.93 -7.66
N SER A 466 40.55 17.48 -8.61
CA SER A 466 40.72 18.92 -8.76
C SER A 466 39.54 19.58 -9.49
N ALA A 467 39.46 20.91 -9.47
CA ALA A 467 38.48 21.65 -10.23
C ALA A 467 38.67 21.50 -11.76
N GLU A 468 39.88 21.21 -12.20
CA GLU A 468 40.19 20.96 -13.62
C GLU A 468 39.68 19.56 -14.05
N ASP A 469 39.87 18.55 -13.19
CA ASP A 469 39.35 17.20 -13.44
C ASP A 469 37.85 17.17 -13.58
N LYS A 470 37.12 17.97 -12.75
CA LYS A 470 35.66 18.09 -12.86
C LYS A 470 35.21 18.70 -14.19
N LYS A 471 36.03 19.59 -14.80
CA LYS A 471 35.73 20.19 -16.10
C LYS A 471 36.03 19.22 -17.26
N ASN A 472 37.04 18.38 -17.11
CA ASN A 472 37.43 17.40 -18.13
C ASN A 472 37.63 16.00 -17.51
N PRO A 473 36.51 15.32 -17.12
CA PRO A 473 36.58 14.06 -16.39
C PRO A 473 37.20 12.90 -17.17
N ALA A 474 37.29 13.02 -18.50
CA ALA A 474 37.82 11.94 -19.35
C ALA A 474 39.33 11.68 -19.15
N VAL A 475 40.11 12.68 -18.71
CA VAL A 475 41.54 12.52 -18.48
C VAL A 475 41.81 11.68 -17.23
N LEU A 476 41.19 12.09 -16.11
CA LEU A 476 41.32 11.38 -14.84
C LEU A 476 40.65 9.99 -14.90
N GLU A 477 39.56 9.85 -15.65
CA GLU A 477 38.88 8.57 -15.88
C GLU A 477 39.86 7.56 -16.56
N LYS A 478 40.56 7.97 -17.58
CA LYS A 478 41.56 7.11 -18.25
C LYS A 478 42.69 6.70 -17.33
N GLU A 479 43.22 7.62 -16.51
CA GLU A 479 44.23 7.35 -15.53
C GLU A 479 43.77 6.33 -14.49
N ILE A 480 42.59 6.51 -13.96
CA ILE A 480 41.96 5.60 -13.01
C ILE A 480 41.73 4.22 -13.63
N LEU A 481 41.21 4.14 -14.85
CA LEU A 481 40.99 2.87 -15.55
C LEU A 481 42.32 2.13 -15.80
N ALA A 482 43.38 2.83 -16.22
CA ALA A 482 44.69 2.23 -16.41
C ALA A 482 45.26 1.62 -15.13
N LEU A 483 45.03 2.29 -13.98
CA LEU A 483 45.43 1.79 -12.67
C LEU A 483 44.58 0.60 -12.19
N LEU A 484 43.30 0.61 -12.46
CA LEU A 484 42.42 -0.51 -12.07
C LEU A 484 42.68 -1.79 -12.89
N LEU A 485 43.12 -1.65 -14.13
CA LEU A 485 43.51 -2.80 -14.98
C LEU A 485 44.89 -3.39 -14.56
N SER A 486 45.65 -2.70 -13.72
CA SER A 486 46.96 -3.18 -13.16
C SER A 486 46.79 -3.94 -11.84
N PHE A 487 45.63 -3.97 -11.26
CA PHE A 487 45.24 -4.77 -10.08
C PHE A 487 44.43 -5.99 -10.48
#